data_8615526a5491a15d216b7e0a12de0b77
#
_entry.id   8615526a5491a15d216b7e0a12de0b77
#
_cell.length_a   1.000
_cell.length_b   1.000
_cell.length_c   1.000
_cell.angle_alpha   90.00
_cell.angle_beta   90.00
_cell.angle_gamma   90.00
#
_symmetry.space_group_name_H-M   'P 1'
#
loop_
_entity.id
_entity.type
_entity.pdbx_description
1 polymer ?
#
loop_
_entity_poly.entity_id
_entity_poly.type
_entity_poly.pdbx_seq_one_letter_code
_entity_poly.pdbx_strand_id
1 'polypeptide(L)'
;MSARQRRALFVCVGNACRSQMAEAFARAYGADVMTPASAGLRPASQVMPDTIRAMLEKGLDVRAHFPKDLRHMMRLHFDFVVNLSGLPLPDFDAPIREWAVPDPVAMSYEDHCAVRDQIEQLVMDLILELRREIKPHLQGQGSGRLRL
;
A
#
# COMPACT_ATOMS: atom_id res chain seq x y z
N MET A 1 -3.03 20.85 15.46
CA MET A 1 -2.42 20.51 14.19
C MET A 1 -2.64 19.05 13.87
N SER A 2 -3.15 18.77 12.70
CA SER A 2 -3.38 17.39 12.32
C SER A 2 -2.06 16.65 12.15
N ALA A 3 -2.11 15.35 12.37
CA ALA A 3 -0.96 14.51 12.14
C ALA A 3 -0.58 14.54 10.67
N ARG A 4 0.71 14.54 10.40
CA ARG A 4 1.21 14.50 9.03
C ARG A 4 0.96 13.12 8.44
N GLN A 5 0.39 13.09 7.25
CA GLN A 5 0.26 11.87 6.48
C GLN A 5 1.63 11.37 6.04
N ARG A 6 1.84 10.06 6.16
CA ARG A 6 3.06 9.43 5.67
C ARG A 6 2.91 9.13 4.20
N ARG A 7 3.91 9.49 3.43
CA ARG A 7 3.94 9.17 2.01
C ARG A 7 4.53 7.77 1.86
N ALA A 8 3.72 6.85 1.34
CA ALA A 8 4.08 5.44 1.20
C ALA A 8 4.13 5.04 -0.27
N LEU A 9 5.17 4.30 -0.65
CA LEU A 9 5.29 3.74 -1.99
C LEU A 9 5.20 2.22 -1.90
N PHE A 10 4.20 1.63 -2.58
CA PHE A 10 4.05 0.19 -2.68
C PHE A 10 4.63 -0.29 -4.01
N VAL A 11 5.53 -1.26 -3.96
CA VAL A 11 6.28 -1.72 -5.14
C VAL A 11 6.05 -3.21 -5.36
N CYS A 12 5.76 -3.61 -6.58
CA CYS A 12 5.79 -5.00 -7.00
C CYS A 12 6.51 -5.10 -8.35
N VAL A 13 6.42 -6.23 -9.03
CA VAL A 13 7.15 -6.40 -10.28
C VAL A 13 6.51 -5.59 -11.40
N GLY A 14 5.24 -5.84 -11.71
CA GLY A 14 4.57 -5.24 -12.87
C GLY A 14 3.75 -4.00 -12.55
N ASN A 15 3.51 -3.69 -11.29
CA ASN A 15 2.56 -2.67 -10.86
C ASN A 15 1.18 -2.86 -11.52
N ALA A 16 0.80 -4.12 -11.68
CA ALA A 16 -0.45 -4.52 -12.33
C ALA A 16 -1.40 -5.25 -11.38
N CYS A 17 -0.91 -5.76 -10.26
CA CYS A 17 -1.69 -6.54 -9.29
C CYS A 17 -1.40 -6.09 -7.86
N ARG A 18 -0.36 -6.64 -7.24
CA ARG A 18 -0.10 -6.51 -5.78
C ARG A 18 -0.01 -5.06 -5.31
N SER A 19 0.85 -4.28 -5.92
CA SER A 19 1.05 -2.88 -5.48
C SER A 19 -0.14 -1.99 -5.80
N GLN A 20 -0.87 -2.27 -6.89
CA GLN A 20 -2.09 -1.54 -7.21
C GLN A 20 -3.19 -1.80 -6.18
N MET A 21 -3.32 -3.05 -5.73
CA MET A 21 -4.29 -3.41 -4.69
C MET A 21 -3.92 -2.74 -3.38
N ALA A 22 -2.64 -2.79 -3.00
CA ALA A 22 -2.17 -2.16 -1.77
C ALA A 22 -2.44 -0.65 -1.78
N GLU A 23 -2.12 0.02 -2.87
CA GLU A 23 -2.38 1.46 -3.01
C GLU A 23 -3.86 1.78 -2.86
N ALA A 24 -4.73 1.00 -3.52
CA ALA A 24 -6.16 1.25 -3.49
C ALA A 24 -6.75 1.06 -2.08
N PHE A 25 -6.34 0.00 -1.37
CA PHE A 25 -6.79 -0.21 0.02
C PHE A 25 -6.27 0.89 0.93
N ALA A 26 -5.01 1.28 0.78
CA ALA A 26 -4.43 2.33 1.62
C ALA A 26 -5.15 3.65 1.42
N ARG A 27 -5.50 3.98 0.18
CA ARG A 27 -6.23 5.22 -0.12
C ARG A 27 -7.64 5.18 0.41
N ALA A 28 -8.32 4.04 0.29
CA ALA A 28 -9.71 3.91 0.72
C ALA A 28 -9.84 3.89 2.25
N TYR A 29 -8.94 3.19 2.95
CA TYR A 29 -9.08 2.92 4.38
C TYR A 29 -8.18 3.76 5.27
N GLY A 30 -7.11 4.32 4.75
CA GLY A 30 -6.08 4.98 5.55
C GLY A 30 -5.71 6.39 5.10
N ALA A 31 -6.62 7.10 4.42
CA ALA A 31 -6.34 8.46 3.94
C ALA A 31 -6.04 9.45 5.07
N ASP A 32 -6.45 9.13 6.29
CA ASP A 32 -6.16 9.95 7.47
C ASP A 32 -4.67 9.89 7.90
N VAL A 33 -3.97 8.81 7.56
CA VAL A 33 -2.59 8.61 8.02
C VAL A 33 -1.59 8.41 6.89
N MET A 34 -2.06 8.22 5.66
CA MET A 34 -1.19 7.82 4.56
C MET A 34 -1.59 8.44 3.24
N THR A 35 -0.59 8.86 2.47
CA THR A 35 -0.76 9.22 1.06
C THR A 35 -0.02 8.14 0.25
N PRO A 36 -0.75 7.20 -0.35
CA PRO A 36 -0.12 6.08 -1.04
C PRO A 36 0.17 6.36 -2.51
N ALA A 37 1.19 5.70 -3.01
CA ALA A 37 1.47 5.59 -4.44
C ALA A 37 1.98 4.17 -4.71
N SER A 38 2.08 3.77 -5.96
CA SER A 38 2.60 2.47 -6.31
C SER A 38 3.47 2.53 -7.56
N ALA A 39 4.34 1.53 -7.72
CA ALA A 39 5.23 1.45 -8.87
C ALA A 39 5.66 0.00 -9.11
N GLY A 40 6.26 -0.25 -10.27
CA GLY A 40 6.76 -1.56 -10.64
C GLY A 40 8.21 -1.52 -11.09
N LEU A 41 8.91 -2.63 -10.83
CA LEU A 41 10.27 -2.84 -11.32
C LEU A 41 10.29 -2.94 -12.84
N ARG A 42 9.28 -3.59 -13.40
CA ARG A 42 9.07 -3.76 -14.84
C ARG A 42 7.59 -3.53 -15.13
N PRO A 43 7.16 -2.28 -15.29
CA PRO A 43 5.74 -1.98 -15.41
C PRO A 43 5.09 -2.72 -16.57
N ALA A 44 3.94 -3.34 -16.31
CA ALA A 44 3.10 -3.92 -17.33
C ALA A 44 2.44 -2.81 -18.14
N SER A 45 1.77 -3.18 -19.24
CA SER A 45 1.08 -2.20 -20.09
C SER A 45 -0.20 -1.68 -19.45
N GLN A 46 -0.82 -2.48 -18.58
CA GLN A 46 -2.08 -2.13 -17.92
C GLN A 46 -2.25 -2.92 -16.63
N VAL A 47 -3.14 -2.46 -15.77
CA VAL A 47 -3.58 -3.21 -14.60
C VAL A 47 -4.31 -4.46 -15.08
N MET A 48 -4.06 -5.61 -14.44
CA MET A 48 -4.68 -6.86 -14.87
C MET A 48 -6.20 -6.83 -14.73
N PRO A 49 -6.93 -7.40 -15.70
CA PRO A 49 -8.40 -7.48 -15.61
C PRO A 49 -8.89 -8.16 -14.34
N ASP A 50 -8.23 -9.22 -13.89
CA ASP A 50 -8.60 -9.92 -12.65
C ASP A 50 -8.39 -9.04 -11.43
N THR A 51 -7.37 -8.18 -11.44
CA THR A 51 -7.16 -7.20 -10.37
C THR A 51 -8.32 -6.21 -10.33
N ILE A 52 -8.71 -5.68 -11.49
CA ILE A 52 -9.83 -4.74 -11.58
C ILE A 52 -11.10 -5.38 -11.04
N ARG A 53 -11.38 -6.60 -11.49
CA ARG A 53 -12.56 -7.36 -11.06
C ARG A 53 -12.55 -7.64 -9.56
N ALA A 54 -11.41 -8.10 -9.04
CA ALA A 54 -11.25 -8.42 -7.62
C ALA A 54 -11.44 -7.19 -6.74
N MET A 55 -10.95 -6.04 -7.16
CA MET A 55 -11.10 -4.80 -6.39
C MET A 55 -12.52 -4.26 -6.46
N LEU A 56 -13.21 -4.42 -7.59
CA LEU A 56 -14.62 -4.03 -7.70
C LEU A 56 -15.51 -4.81 -6.72
N GLU A 57 -15.18 -6.06 -6.43
CA GLU A 57 -15.89 -6.84 -5.41
C GLU A 57 -15.81 -6.20 -4.01
N LYS A 58 -14.77 -5.41 -3.78
CA LYS A 58 -14.58 -4.64 -2.53
C LYS A 58 -15.14 -3.22 -2.65
N GLY A 59 -15.79 -2.90 -3.75
CA GLY A 59 -16.31 -1.55 -3.99
C GLY A 59 -15.23 -0.54 -4.37
N LEU A 60 -14.04 -1.00 -4.77
CA LEU A 60 -12.93 -0.14 -5.14
C LEU A 60 -12.69 -0.21 -6.64
N ASP A 61 -12.84 0.93 -7.32
CA ASP A 61 -12.68 1.00 -8.77
C ASP A 61 -11.27 1.46 -9.13
N VAL A 62 -10.48 0.56 -9.71
CA VAL A 62 -9.12 0.86 -10.14
C VAL A 62 -8.97 0.94 -11.66
N ARG A 63 -10.09 1.09 -12.40
CA ARG A 63 -10.07 1.14 -13.86
C ARG A 63 -9.27 2.31 -14.41
N ALA A 64 -9.18 3.41 -13.66
CA ALA A 64 -8.40 4.57 -14.06
C ALA A 64 -6.91 4.47 -13.66
N HIS A 65 -6.53 3.45 -12.93
CA HIS A 65 -5.15 3.24 -12.52
C HIS A 65 -4.31 2.72 -13.69
N PHE A 66 -3.02 3.01 -13.66
CA PHE A 66 -2.10 2.52 -14.69
C PHE A 66 -0.75 2.17 -14.04
N PRO A 67 -0.01 1.21 -14.63
CA PRO A 67 1.32 0.87 -14.13
C PRO A 67 2.32 2.01 -14.31
N LYS A 68 3.15 2.20 -13.29
CA LYS A 68 4.17 3.25 -13.25
C LYS A 68 5.54 2.63 -13.02
N ASP A 69 6.56 3.22 -13.63
CA ASP A 69 7.94 2.78 -13.48
C ASP A 69 8.51 3.26 -12.13
N LEU A 70 9.14 2.34 -11.40
CA LEU A 70 9.79 2.67 -10.13
C LEU A 70 10.79 3.80 -10.28
N ARG A 71 11.53 3.84 -11.38
CA ARG A 71 12.55 4.88 -11.60
C ARG A 71 11.96 6.28 -11.62
N HIS A 72 10.75 6.43 -12.15
CA HIS A 72 10.04 7.71 -12.11
C HIS A 72 9.64 8.08 -10.69
N MET A 73 9.13 7.10 -9.95
CA MET A 73 8.63 7.34 -8.59
C MET A 73 9.79 7.61 -7.62
N MET A 74 10.99 7.11 -7.88
CA MET A 74 12.16 7.37 -7.05
C MET A 74 12.60 8.84 -7.02
N ARG A 75 12.09 9.65 -7.93
CA ARG A 75 12.36 11.09 -7.94
C ARG A 75 11.54 11.83 -6.89
N LEU A 76 10.49 11.19 -6.37
CA LEU A 76 9.62 11.77 -5.37
C LEU A 76 10.07 11.35 -3.98
N HIS A 77 9.71 12.14 -2.99
CA HIS A 77 10.00 11.80 -1.60
C HIS A 77 8.95 10.83 -1.05
N PHE A 78 9.41 9.78 -0.39
CA PHE A 78 8.55 8.86 0.36
C PHE A 78 9.10 8.70 1.78
N ASP A 79 8.19 8.58 2.74
CA ASP A 79 8.57 8.36 4.14
C ASP A 79 8.94 6.90 4.38
N PHE A 80 8.35 5.99 3.63
CA PHE A 80 8.74 4.57 3.62
C PHE A 80 8.27 3.90 2.33
N VAL A 81 8.86 2.74 2.07
CA VAL A 81 8.57 1.92 0.88
C VAL A 81 8.15 0.54 1.35
N VAL A 82 7.14 -0.04 0.73
CA VAL A 82 6.70 -1.42 0.98
C VAL A 82 6.99 -2.25 -0.27
N ASN A 83 7.83 -3.25 -0.12
CA ASN A 83 8.23 -4.12 -1.21
C ASN A 83 7.41 -5.41 -1.20
N LEU A 84 6.54 -5.55 -2.19
CA LEU A 84 5.74 -6.77 -2.40
C LEU A 84 6.30 -7.64 -3.53
N SER A 85 7.42 -7.23 -4.14
CA SER A 85 7.93 -7.90 -5.34
C SER A 85 8.63 -9.24 -5.06
N GLY A 86 9.15 -9.39 -3.84
CA GLY A 86 10.00 -10.54 -3.53
C GLY A 86 11.40 -10.42 -4.13
N LEU A 87 11.73 -9.30 -4.73
CA LEU A 87 13.04 -9.04 -5.35
C LEU A 87 13.71 -7.86 -4.65
N PRO A 88 15.05 -7.77 -4.72
CA PRO A 88 15.77 -6.61 -4.20
C PRO A 88 15.33 -5.33 -4.89
N LEU A 89 15.21 -4.25 -4.14
CA LEU A 89 14.95 -2.92 -4.68
C LEU A 89 16.24 -2.13 -4.75
N PRO A 90 16.30 -1.10 -5.62
CA PRO A 90 17.39 -0.12 -5.57
C PRO A 90 17.42 0.56 -4.21
N ASP A 91 18.52 1.22 -3.91
CA ASP A 91 18.65 1.97 -2.66
C ASP A 91 17.67 3.14 -2.64
N PHE A 92 16.89 3.19 -1.56
CA PHE A 92 15.99 4.30 -1.28
C PHE A 92 16.49 5.09 -0.09
N ASP A 93 16.24 6.39 -0.11
CA ASP A 93 16.47 7.26 1.03
C ASP A 93 15.29 7.20 1.99
N ALA A 94 14.83 5.98 2.29
CA ALA A 94 13.68 5.72 3.14
C ALA A 94 13.72 4.25 3.59
N PRO A 95 13.14 3.94 4.77
CA PRO A 95 13.02 2.54 5.21
C PRO A 95 12.19 1.71 4.23
N ILE A 96 12.60 0.47 4.03
CA ILE A 96 11.88 -0.49 3.18
C ILE A 96 11.32 -1.60 4.05
N ARG A 97 10.01 -1.85 3.91
CA ARG A 97 9.33 -2.98 4.56
C ARG A 97 9.15 -4.07 3.51
N GLU A 98 9.40 -5.33 3.89
CA GLU A 98 9.23 -6.47 3.00
C GLU A 98 7.93 -7.20 3.34
N TRP A 99 7.03 -7.32 2.37
CA TRP A 99 5.80 -8.10 2.50
C TRP A 99 5.88 -9.31 1.59
N ALA A 100 5.85 -10.51 2.17
CA ALA A 100 5.88 -11.76 1.42
C ALA A 100 4.48 -12.07 0.90
N VAL A 101 4.21 -11.67 -0.34
CA VAL A 101 2.91 -11.85 -1.00
C VAL A 101 3.15 -12.51 -2.35
N PRO A 102 2.52 -13.66 -2.64
CA PRO A 102 2.72 -14.32 -3.92
C PRO A 102 2.18 -13.48 -5.09
N ASP A 103 2.82 -13.62 -6.24
CA ASP A 103 2.40 -12.92 -7.45
C ASP A 103 1.19 -13.64 -8.07
N PRO A 104 0.02 -13.01 -8.16
CA PRO A 104 -1.17 -13.67 -8.65
C PRO A 104 -1.30 -13.70 -10.16
N VAL A 105 -0.30 -13.26 -10.91
CA VAL A 105 -0.38 -13.07 -12.36
C VAL A 105 -0.80 -14.33 -13.12
N ALA A 106 -0.36 -15.52 -12.66
CA ALA A 106 -0.68 -16.78 -13.31
C ALA A 106 -1.67 -17.63 -12.52
N MET A 107 -2.32 -17.05 -11.52
CA MET A 107 -3.27 -17.75 -10.65
C MET A 107 -4.69 -17.75 -11.21
N SER A 108 -5.52 -18.66 -10.70
CA SER A 108 -6.96 -18.60 -10.92
C SER A 108 -7.52 -17.32 -10.33
N TYR A 109 -8.72 -16.93 -10.75
CA TYR A 109 -9.38 -15.75 -10.16
C TYR A 109 -9.61 -15.92 -8.66
N GLU A 110 -9.99 -17.14 -8.24
CA GLU A 110 -10.19 -17.42 -6.82
C GLU A 110 -8.91 -17.19 -6.01
N ASP A 111 -7.78 -17.69 -6.50
CA ASP A 111 -6.49 -17.48 -5.84
C ASP A 111 -6.05 -16.02 -5.91
N HIS A 112 -6.38 -15.33 -6.99
CA HIS A 112 -6.14 -13.89 -7.11
C HIS A 112 -6.88 -13.14 -6.00
N CYS A 113 -8.14 -13.51 -5.74
CA CYS A 113 -8.92 -12.91 -4.65
C CYS A 113 -8.32 -13.23 -3.27
N ALA A 114 -7.76 -14.41 -3.09
CA ALA A 114 -7.09 -14.75 -1.82
C ALA A 114 -5.87 -13.86 -1.59
N VAL A 115 -5.10 -13.58 -2.64
CA VAL A 115 -3.97 -12.65 -2.57
C VAL A 115 -4.47 -11.24 -2.24
N ARG A 116 -5.54 -10.80 -2.88
CA ARG A 116 -6.19 -9.51 -2.56
C ARG A 116 -6.52 -9.41 -1.07
N ASP A 117 -7.12 -10.46 -0.51
CA ASP A 117 -7.54 -10.47 0.89
C ASP A 117 -6.33 -10.44 1.83
N GLN A 118 -5.23 -11.10 1.47
CA GLN A 118 -3.98 -11.03 2.21
C GLN A 118 -3.43 -9.60 2.22
N ILE A 119 -3.43 -8.95 1.08
CA ILE A 119 -2.95 -7.57 0.95
C ILE A 119 -3.83 -6.61 1.74
N GLU A 120 -5.15 -6.80 1.68
CA GLU A 120 -6.08 -5.99 2.47
C GLU A 120 -5.73 -6.05 3.94
N GLN A 121 -5.49 -7.25 4.47
CA GLN A 121 -5.12 -7.42 5.88
C GLN A 121 -3.80 -6.75 6.22
N LEU A 122 -2.79 -6.90 5.38
CA LEU A 122 -1.49 -6.26 5.58
C LEU A 122 -1.61 -4.73 5.59
N VAL A 123 -2.40 -4.17 4.69
CA VAL A 123 -2.63 -2.73 4.63
C VAL A 123 -3.39 -2.26 5.86
N MET A 124 -4.41 -3.00 6.30
CA MET A 124 -5.15 -2.65 7.51
C MET A 124 -4.23 -2.65 8.74
N ASP A 125 -3.35 -3.65 8.86
CA ASP A 125 -2.40 -3.72 9.97
C ASP A 125 -1.45 -2.50 9.93
N LEU A 126 -0.99 -2.12 8.76
CA LEU A 126 -0.14 -0.95 8.58
C LEU A 126 -0.87 0.33 8.99
N ILE A 127 -2.12 0.49 8.56
CA ILE A 127 -2.93 1.66 8.91
C ILE A 127 -3.08 1.76 10.43
N LEU A 128 -3.39 0.64 11.10
CA LEU A 128 -3.53 0.63 12.55
C LEU A 128 -2.22 0.96 13.24
N GLU A 129 -1.10 0.46 12.73
CA GLU A 129 0.22 0.81 13.25
C GLU A 129 0.47 2.31 13.15
N LEU A 130 0.18 2.92 12.01
CA LEU A 130 0.39 4.36 11.81
C LEU A 130 -0.53 5.18 12.70
N ARG A 131 -1.75 4.73 12.93
CA ARG A 131 -2.67 5.39 13.85
C ARG A 131 -2.17 5.32 15.29
N ARG A 132 -1.55 4.21 15.68
CA ARG A 132 -0.95 4.08 17.02
C ARG A 132 0.24 5.00 17.22
N GLU A 133 0.98 5.31 16.19
CA GLU A 133 2.09 6.28 16.28
C GLU A 133 1.57 7.68 16.64
N ILE A 134 0.36 8.01 16.22
CA ILE A 134 -0.28 9.29 16.52
C ILE A 134 -0.96 9.28 17.88
N LYS A 135 -1.70 8.22 18.19
CA LYS A 135 -2.49 8.09 19.42
C LYS A 135 -1.68 8.19 20.72
N PRO A 136 -0.48 7.61 20.85
CA PRO A 136 0.27 7.73 22.11
C PRO A 136 0.47 9.17 22.53
N HIS A 137 0.73 10.08 21.61
CA HIS A 137 0.87 11.50 21.93
C HIS A 137 -0.44 12.10 22.44
N LEU A 138 -1.55 11.81 21.77
CA LEU A 138 -2.87 12.27 22.15
C LEU A 138 -3.35 11.64 23.45
N GLN A 139 -3.11 10.34 23.62
CA GLN A 139 -3.50 9.61 24.83
C GLN A 139 -2.73 10.08 26.04
N GLY A 140 -1.45 10.44 25.87
CA GLY A 140 -0.66 11.00 26.97
C GLY A 140 -1.29 12.27 27.51
N GLN A 141 -1.75 13.14 26.64
CA GLN A 141 -2.45 14.36 27.04
C GLN A 141 -3.80 14.05 27.68
N GLY A 142 -4.54 13.12 27.09
CA GLY A 142 -5.83 12.71 27.61
C GLY A 142 -5.73 12.03 28.97
N SER A 143 -4.75 11.14 29.13
CA SER A 143 -4.52 10.45 30.39
C SER A 143 -4.22 11.42 31.53
N GLY A 144 -3.41 12.43 31.24
CA GLY A 144 -3.13 13.46 32.22
C GLY A 144 -4.40 14.14 32.69
N ARG A 145 -5.29 14.47 31.78
CA ARG A 145 -6.57 15.11 32.15
C ARG A 145 -7.47 14.16 32.92
N LEU A 146 -7.53 12.90 32.49
CA LEU A 146 -8.41 11.92 33.15
C LEU A 146 -7.96 11.57 34.57
N ARG A 147 -6.71 11.71 34.86
CA ARG A 147 -6.19 11.44 36.22
C ARG A 147 -6.46 12.58 37.21
N LEU A 148 -6.87 13.70 36.70
CA LEU A 148 -7.22 14.81 37.55
C LEU A 148 -8.63 14.68 38.11
#